data_c3d121fe9d5075b75ac767efd605f954
#
_entry.id   c3d121fe9d5075b75ac767efd605f954
#
_cell.length_a   1.000
_cell.length_b   1.000
_cell.length_c   1.000
_cell.angle_alpha   90.00
_cell.angle_beta   90.00
_cell.angle_gamma   90.00
#
_symmetry.space_group_name_H-M   'P 1'
#
loop_
_entity.id
_entity.type
_entity.pdbx_description
1 polymer ?
#
loop_
_entity_poly.entity_id
_entity_poly.type
_entity_poly.pdbx_seq_one_letter_code
_entity_poly.pdbx_strand_id
1 'polypeptide(L)'
;MHLYAITGGSMSIDSKDIEAIAKYWDERSQYFDEEHNTEDLSLWSQELMKLLKEDNRDVKKILDIGTGTGFLALLLAGNGYDVTGVDISKEMMELGKKKAVDCGCNIDFKYSLCEDMPFGDNEFDAAVNARVIWTLTDPVKALNEWKRVVRPGGKVISFMRVMKTGGSSYYTKEDGEIILPLSNATREDYVKVYEDAGYENIEVIELPEEMSHADYPHWTAFVGVVPQ
;
A
#
# COMPACT_ATOMS: atom_id res chain seq x y z
N MET A 1 -14.71 24.16 -0.08
CA MET A 1 -13.46 24.70 0.50
C MET A 1 -13.42 24.31 1.98
N HIS A 2 -13.00 23.08 2.27
CA HIS A 2 -12.83 22.59 3.63
C HIS A 2 -11.36 22.21 3.78
N LEU A 3 -10.60 23.17 4.31
CA LEU A 3 -9.25 22.92 4.82
C LEU A 3 -9.41 22.09 6.10
N TYR A 4 -9.11 20.81 6.03
CA TYR A 4 -8.79 20.05 7.25
C TYR A 4 -7.40 20.50 7.69
N ALA A 5 -7.37 21.36 8.70
CA ALA A 5 -6.14 21.62 9.44
C ALA A 5 -5.77 20.30 10.15
N ILE A 6 -4.71 19.64 9.68
CA ILE A 6 -4.08 18.54 10.39
C ILE A 6 -3.42 19.17 11.63
N THR A 7 -4.19 19.33 12.70
CA THR A 7 -3.65 19.66 14.01
C THR A 7 -3.05 18.37 14.55
N GLY A 8 -1.72 18.35 14.73
CA GLY A 8 -0.95 17.21 15.20
C GLY A 8 -1.36 16.76 16.62
N GLY A 9 -2.33 15.87 16.65
CA GLY A 9 -2.67 15.05 17.79
C GLY A 9 -2.70 13.61 17.29
N SER A 10 -1.74 12.79 17.70
CA SER A 10 -1.76 11.34 17.49
C SER A 10 -3.06 10.81 18.10
N MET A 11 -4.08 10.60 17.28
CA MET A 11 -5.21 9.76 17.68
C MET A 11 -4.74 8.32 17.60
N SER A 12 -4.56 7.67 18.75
CA SER A 12 -4.40 6.22 18.79
C SER A 12 -5.67 5.61 18.17
N ILE A 13 -5.51 4.83 17.10
CA ILE A 13 -6.62 4.07 16.52
C ILE A 13 -7.20 3.19 17.64
N ASP A 14 -8.51 3.30 17.88
CA ASP A 14 -9.19 2.46 18.87
C ASP A 14 -9.18 0.99 18.37
N SER A 15 -9.07 0.05 19.29
CA SER A 15 -9.15 -1.39 18.98
C SER A 15 -10.42 -1.77 18.22
N LYS A 16 -11.53 -1.08 18.48
CA LYS A 16 -12.80 -1.26 17.76
C LYS A 16 -12.72 -0.80 16.30
N ASP A 17 -11.97 0.25 16.04
CA ASP A 17 -11.75 0.74 14.67
C ASP A 17 -10.92 -0.28 13.87
N ILE A 18 -9.89 -0.82 14.50
CA ILE A 18 -9.05 -1.90 13.93
C ILE A 18 -9.89 -3.12 13.59
N GLU A 19 -10.75 -3.57 14.53
CA GLU A 19 -11.64 -4.71 14.32
C GLU A 19 -12.63 -4.46 13.17
N ALA A 20 -13.21 -3.25 13.10
CA ALA A 20 -14.15 -2.90 12.05
C ALA A 20 -13.49 -2.87 10.66
N ILE A 21 -12.27 -2.32 10.56
CA ILE A 21 -11.48 -2.29 9.32
C ILE A 21 -11.10 -3.71 8.89
N ALA A 22 -10.58 -4.52 9.81
CA ALA A 22 -10.23 -5.91 9.53
C ALA A 22 -11.43 -6.71 9.02
N LYS A 23 -12.57 -6.59 9.70
CA LYS A 23 -13.82 -7.24 9.31
C LYS A 23 -14.29 -6.83 7.92
N TYR A 24 -14.23 -5.55 7.60
CA TYR A 24 -14.60 -5.05 6.28
C TYR A 24 -13.78 -5.73 5.16
N TRP A 25 -12.46 -5.84 5.33
CA TRP A 25 -11.59 -6.46 4.35
C TRP A 25 -11.70 -7.99 4.34
N ASP A 26 -11.95 -8.64 5.50
CA ASP A 26 -12.25 -10.07 5.56
C ASP A 26 -13.51 -10.41 4.76
N GLU A 27 -14.58 -9.63 4.91
CA GLU A 27 -15.83 -9.81 4.15
C GLU A 27 -15.64 -9.59 2.63
N ARG A 28 -14.77 -8.67 2.23
CA ARG A 28 -14.48 -8.40 0.81
C ARG A 28 -13.55 -9.42 0.16
N SER A 29 -12.82 -10.20 0.94
CA SER A 29 -11.80 -11.12 0.43
C SER A 29 -12.32 -12.07 -0.66
N GLN A 30 -13.53 -12.55 -0.51
CA GLN A 30 -14.17 -13.51 -1.42
C GLN A 30 -14.48 -12.94 -2.83
N TYR A 31 -14.56 -11.61 -2.98
CA TYR A 31 -14.87 -10.95 -4.27
C TYR A 31 -13.68 -10.16 -4.81
N PHE A 32 -12.67 -9.91 -4.00
CA PHE A 32 -11.59 -8.97 -4.29
C PHE A 32 -10.85 -9.32 -5.57
N ASP A 33 -10.52 -10.59 -5.78
CA ASP A 33 -9.81 -11.03 -6.97
C ASP A 33 -10.66 -10.93 -8.24
N GLU A 34 -11.97 -11.20 -8.16
CA GLU A 34 -12.88 -11.08 -9.30
C GLU A 34 -13.03 -9.61 -9.73
N GLU A 35 -13.07 -8.69 -8.77
CA GLU A 35 -13.15 -7.24 -9.02
C GLU A 35 -11.86 -6.68 -9.65
N HIS A 36 -10.72 -7.39 -9.51
CA HIS A 36 -9.39 -6.94 -9.94
C HIS A 36 -8.72 -7.87 -10.95
N ASN A 37 -9.45 -8.80 -11.58
CA ASN A 37 -8.91 -9.80 -12.50
C ASN A 37 -8.52 -9.27 -13.88
N THR A 38 -8.72 -7.99 -14.15
CA THR A 38 -8.44 -7.36 -15.45
C THR A 38 -7.03 -6.77 -15.56
N GLU A 39 -6.21 -6.97 -14.55
CA GLU A 39 -4.84 -6.44 -14.47
C GLU A 39 -3.90 -7.24 -15.40
N ASP A 40 -3.16 -6.54 -16.27
CA ASP A 40 -2.07 -7.17 -17.05
C ASP A 40 -0.85 -7.40 -16.17
N LEU A 41 -0.71 -8.63 -15.66
CA LEU A 41 0.37 -9.03 -14.75
C LEU A 41 1.77 -8.83 -15.35
N SER A 42 1.91 -8.98 -16.68
CA SER A 42 3.19 -8.82 -17.37
C SER A 42 3.61 -7.35 -17.35
N LEU A 43 2.70 -6.46 -17.68
CA LEU A 43 2.94 -5.03 -17.67
C LEU A 43 3.18 -4.50 -16.24
N TRP A 44 2.39 -4.99 -15.28
CA TRP A 44 2.61 -4.69 -13.87
C TRP A 44 4.00 -5.11 -13.39
N SER A 45 4.42 -6.32 -13.75
CA SER A 45 5.75 -6.82 -13.42
C SER A 45 6.84 -5.93 -14.01
N GLN A 46 6.71 -5.52 -15.29
CA GLN A 46 7.70 -4.66 -15.96
C GLN A 46 7.83 -3.29 -15.26
N GLU A 47 6.72 -2.60 -15.00
CA GLU A 47 6.76 -1.27 -14.38
C GLU A 47 7.24 -1.34 -12.92
N LEU A 48 6.81 -2.33 -12.15
CA LEU A 48 7.29 -2.57 -10.80
C LEU A 48 8.81 -2.78 -10.76
N MET A 49 9.33 -3.66 -11.64
CA MET A 49 10.77 -3.93 -11.73
C MET A 49 11.57 -2.71 -12.19
N LYS A 50 11.03 -1.89 -13.08
CA LYS A 50 11.65 -0.65 -13.52
C LYS A 50 11.81 0.32 -12.35
N LEU A 51 10.75 0.59 -11.59
CA LEU A 51 10.78 1.50 -10.43
C LEU A 51 11.74 1.04 -9.33
N LEU A 52 11.87 -0.26 -9.10
CA LEU A 52 12.78 -0.84 -8.11
C LEU A 52 14.25 -0.78 -8.54
N LYS A 53 14.55 -0.83 -9.86
CA LYS A 53 15.90 -0.96 -10.41
C LYS A 53 16.54 0.38 -10.84
N GLU A 54 15.78 1.47 -10.89
CA GLU A 54 16.22 2.74 -11.48
C GLU A 54 17.57 3.28 -10.95
N ASP A 55 17.98 2.92 -9.74
CA ASP A 55 19.17 3.49 -9.09
C ASP A 55 20.36 2.52 -8.98
N ASN A 56 20.38 1.41 -9.72
CA ASN A 56 21.44 0.36 -9.62
C ASN A 56 21.71 -0.16 -8.19
N ARG A 57 20.72 -0.05 -7.30
CA ARG A 57 20.82 -0.53 -5.91
C ARG A 57 20.59 -2.04 -5.85
N ASP A 58 21.30 -2.70 -4.97
CA ASP A 58 21.06 -4.13 -4.68
C ASP A 58 19.81 -4.25 -3.78
N VAL A 59 18.63 -4.31 -4.39
CA VAL A 59 17.35 -4.54 -3.71
C VAL A 59 17.09 -6.03 -3.70
N LYS A 60 16.88 -6.60 -2.51
CA LYS A 60 16.61 -8.04 -2.32
C LYS A 60 15.38 -8.28 -1.47
N LYS A 61 15.29 -7.62 -0.33
CA LYS A 61 14.24 -7.83 0.66
C LYS A 61 13.20 -6.74 0.56
N ILE A 62 11.98 -7.11 0.16
CA ILE A 62 10.89 -6.15 -0.11
C ILE A 62 9.71 -6.44 0.80
N LEU A 63 9.14 -5.37 1.36
CA LEU A 63 7.91 -5.39 2.11
C LEU A 63 6.73 -5.01 1.21
N ASP A 64 5.71 -5.86 1.11
CA ASP A 64 4.42 -5.55 0.48
C ASP A 64 3.40 -5.20 1.56
N ILE A 65 3.06 -3.92 1.66
CA ILE A 65 2.21 -3.36 2.72
C ILE A 65 0.75 -3.35 2.25
N GLY A 66 -0.15 -3.92 3.06
CA GLY A 66 -1.52 -4.19 2.64
C GLY A 66 -1.53 -5.18 1.49
N THR A 67 -0.80 -6.28 1.67
CA THR A 67 -0.56 -7.28 0.61
C THR A 67 -1.83 -7.92 0.07
N GLY A 68 -2.92 -7.90 0.85
CA GLY A 68 -4.21 -8.46 0.49
C GLY A 68 -4.09 -9.92 0.07
N THR A 69 -4.59 -10.23 -1.12
CA THR A 69 -4.49 -11.57 -1.73
C THR A 69 -3.15 -11.83 -2.42
N GLY A 70 -2.13 -10.98 -2.15
CA GLY A 70 -0.75 -11.19 -2.59
C GLY A 70 -0.42 -10.64 -3.98
N PHE A 71 -1.17 -9.68 -4.51
CA PHE A 71 -0.99 -9.20 -5.88
C PHE A 71 0.44 -8.75 -6.20
N LEU A 72 0.99 -7.76 -5.46
CA LEU A 72 2.37 -7.33 -5.67
C LEU A 72 3.37 -8.36 -5.13
N ALA A 73 3.09 -8.98 -3.99
CA ALA A 73 3.98 -9.98 -3.38
C ALA A 73 4.28 -11.14 -4.32
N LEU A 74 3.28 -11.66 -5.05
CA LEU A 74 3.45 -12.74 -6.03
C LEU A 74 4.29 -12.31 -7.23
N LEU A 75 4.09 -11.08 -7.74
CA LEU A 75 4.90 -10.53 -8.82
C LEU A 75 6.36 -10.38 -8.40
N LEU A 76 6.61 -9.87 -7.18
CA LEU A 76 7.95 -9.71 -6.63
C LEU A 76 8.65 -11.04 -6.41
N ALA A 77 7.98 -11.99 -5.76
CA ALA A 77 8.55 -13.33 -5.51
C ALA A 77 8.82 -14.08 -6.81
N GLY A 78 7.94 -13.97 -7.82
CA GLY A 78 8.15 -14.52 -9.15
C GLY A 78 9.35 -13.91 -9.90
N ASN A 79 9.77 -12.70 -9.52
CA ASN A 79 10.98 -12.03 -10.01
C ASN A 79 12.22 -12.27 -9.14
N GLY A 80 12.13 -13.14 -8.13
CA GLY A 80 13.26 -13.58 -7.32
C GLY A 80 13.61 -12.72 -6.12
N TYR A 81 12.71 -11.84 -5.69
CA TYR A 81 12.87 -11.07 -4.45
C TYR A 81 12.49 -11.90 -3.22
N ASP A 82 13.10 -11.59 -2.09
CA ASP A 82 12.70 -12.05 -0.75
C ASP A 82 11.57 -11.14 -0.26
N VAL A 83 10.36 -11.68 -0.15
CA VAL A 83 9.15 -10.90 0.03
C VAL A 83 8.48 -11.22 1.35
N THR A 84 8.19 -10.18 2.11
CA THR A 84 7.28 -10.22 3.24
C THR A 84 6.03 -9.43 2.90
N GLY A 85 4.85 -10.01 3.08
CA GLY A 85 3.56 -9.35 2.93
C GLY A 85 2.89 -9.12 4.27
N VAL A 86 2.38 -7.90 4.52
CA VAL A 86 1.60 -7.59 5.73
C VAL A 86 0.20 -7.14 5.36
N ASP A 87 -0.78 -7.57 6.14
CA ASP A 87 -2.17 -7.13 6.02
C ASP A 87 -2.91 -7.21 7.35
N ILE A 88 -3.97 -6.43 7.50
CA ILE A 88 -4.89 -6.46 8.62
C ILE A 88 -5.97 -7.54 8.45
N SER A 89 -6.21 -8.01 7.23
CA SER A 89 -7.19 -9.04 6.91
C SER A 89 -6.55 -10.43 6.87
N LYS A 90 -7.02 -11.31 7.72
CA LYS A 90 -6.59 -12.70 7.74
C LYS A 90 -7.09 -13.47 6.53
N GLU A 91 -8.33 -13.23 6.14
CA GLU A 91 -8.98 -13.93 5.02
C GLU A 91 -8.30 -13.58 3.68
N MET A 92 -7.93 -12.29 3.48
CA MET A 92 -7.14 -11.88 2.32
C MET A 92 -5.81 -12.63 2.26
N MET A 93 -5.05 -12.67 3.37
CA MET A 93 -3.76 -13.35 3.42
C MET A 93 -3.86 -14.86 3.22
N GLU A 94 -4.93 -15.51 3.71
CA GLU A 94 -5.12 -16.95 3.45
C GLU A 94 -5.32 -17.24 1.97
N LEU A 95 -5.98 -16.35 1.23
CA LEU A 95 -6.06 -16.45 -0.24
C LEU A 95 -4.68 -16.22 -0.89
N GLY A 96 -3.93 -15.22 -0.42
CA GLY A 96 -2.55 -14.97 -0.88
C GLY A 96 -1.62 -16.16 -0.66
N LYS A 97 -1.68 -16.79 0.52
CA LYS A 97 -0.90 -18.00 0.84
C LYS A 97 -1.23 -19.17 -0.10
N LYS A 98 -2.51 -19.38 -0.41
CA LYS A 98 -2.92 -20.42 -1.38
C LYS A 98 -2.32 -20.17 -2.76
N LYS A 99 -2.42 -18.92 -3.25
CA LYS A 99 -1.82 -18.53 -4.53
C LYS A 99 -0.30 -18.69 -4.55
N ALA A 100 0.37 -18.33 -3.45
CA ALA A 100 1.82 -18.51 -3.32
C ALA A 100 2.23 -19.98 -3.40
N VAL A 101 1.48 -20.88 -2.76
CA VAL A 101 1.68 -22.33 -2.88
C VAL A 101 1.46 -22.82 -4.32
N ASP A 102 0.38 -22.37 -4.96
CA ASP A 102 0.01 -22.80 -6.32
C ASP A 102 1.06 -22.38 -7.37
N CYS A 103 1.71 -21.23 -7.19
CA CYS A 103 2.79 -20.77 -8.08
C CYS A 103 4.20 -21.19 -7.62
N GLY A 104 4.34 -21.87 -6.49
CA GLY A 104 5.64 -22.24 -5.92
C GLY A 104 6.46 -21.06 -5.42
N CYS A 105 5.82 -19.95 -5.09
CA CYS A 105 6.43 -18.75 -4.54
C CYS A 105 6.59 -18.87 -3.02
N ASN A 106 7.73 -18.40 -2.49
CA ASN A 106 7.94 -18.30 -1.05
C ASN A 106 7.73 -16.86 -0.60
N ILE A 107 6.69 -16.60 0.18
CA ILE A 107 6.33 -15.28 0.71
C ILE A 107 6.03 -15.43 2.20
N ASP A 108 6.62 -14.56 3.03
CA ASP A 108 6.32 -14.51 4.46
C ASP A 108 5.13 -13.59 4.72
N PHE A 109 3.96 -14.17 5.02
CA PHE A 109 2.74 -13.40 5.31
C PHE A 109 2.58 -13.17 6.80
N LYS A 110 2.48 -11.90 7.22
CA LYS A 110 2.31 -11.50 8.62
C LYS A 110 1.08 -10.62 8.82
N TYR A 111 0.27 -10.97 9.81
CA TYR A 111 -0.83 -10.13 10.26
C TYR A 111 -0.27 -8.90 10.99
N SER A 112 -0.56 -7.70 10.49
CA SER A 112 -0.10 -6.45 11.09
C SER A 112 -0.92 -5.25 10.64
N LEU A 113 -0.94 -4.22 11.49
CA LEU A 113 -1.31 -2.87 11.09
C LEU A 113 -0.20 -2.25 10.24
N CYS A 114 -0.57 -1.37 9.32
CA CYS A 114 0.39 -0.60 8.52
C CYS A 114 1.09 0.51 9.33
N GLU A 115 0.50 0.92 10.45
CA GLU A 115 0.97 1.99 11.34
C GLU A 115 1.81 1.51 12.53
N ASP A 116 1.94 0.18 12.71
CA ASP A 116 2.71 -0.43 13.80
C ASP A 116 3.07 -1.89 13.43
N MET A 117 4.21 -2.06 12.79
CA MET A 117 4.63 -3.34 12.22
C MET A 117 5.69 -4.04 13.08
N PRO A 118 5.63 -5.38 13.23
CA PRO A 118 6.52 -6.14 14.10
C PRO A 118 7.91 -6.39 13.45
N PHE A 119 8.51 -5.33 12.89
CA PHE A 119 9.81 -5.39 12.23
C PHE A 119 10.83 -4.46 12.88
N GLY A 120 12.11 -4.80 12.75
CA GLY A 120 13.22 -3.95 13.16
C GLY A 120 13.38 -2.72 12.24
N ASP A 121 14.10 -1.70 12.71
CA ASP A 121 14.48 -0.56 11.89
C ASP A 121 15.37 -1.02 10.72
N ASN A 122 15.14 -0.45 9.53
CA ASN A 122 15.95 -0.71 8.34
C ASN A 122 16.00 -2.19 7.90
N GLU A 123 14.94 -2.95 8.18
CA GLU A 123 14.89 -4.38 7.89
C GLU A 123 14.70 -4.70 6.40
N PHE A 124 14.14 -3.77 5.63
CA PHE A 124 13.83 -3.95 4.20
C PHE A 124 14.61 -2.99 3.32
N ASP A 125 14.89 -3.43 2.08
CA ASP A 125 15.54 -2.60 1.06
C ASP A 125 14.57 -1.62 0.42
N ALA A 126 13.31 -2.01 0.29
CA ALA A 126 12.22 -1.20 -0.24
C ALA A 126 10.87 -1.67 0.34
N ALA A 127 9.87 -0.81 0.26
CA ALA A 127 8.48 -1.18 0.50
C ALA A 127 7.60 -0.77 -0.68
N VAL A 128 6.59 -1.60 -0.95
CA VAL A 128 5.59 -1.33 -1.98
C VAL A 128 4.19 -1.48 -1.40
N ASN A 129 3.22 -0.83 -2.00
CA ASN A 129 1.81 -1.07 -1.73
C ASN A 129 0.95 -0.72 -2.94
N ALA A 130 -0.19 -1.36 -3.09
CA ALA A 130 -1.18 -0.99 -4.08
C ALA A 130 -2.56 -0.84 -3.45
N ARG A 131 -3.24 0.28 -3.70
CA ARG A 131 -4.60 0.58 -3.19
C ARG A 131 -4.69 0.73 -1.66
N VAL A 132 -3.59 0.98 -0.95
CA VAL A 132 -3.55 1.00 0.52
C VAL A 132 -3.67 2.40 1.11
N ILE A 133 -2.87 3.35 0.65
CA ILE A 133 -2.69 4.64 1.33
C ILE A 133 -4.00 5.42 1.55
N TRP A 134 -4.99 5.28 0.65
CA TRP A 134 -6.29 5.93 0.79
C TRP A 134 -7.18 5.28 1.87
N THR A 135 -6.85 4.07 2.31
CA THR A 135 -7.59 3.31 3.32
C THR A 135 -7.11 3.58 4.75
N LEU A 136 -6.03 4.34 4.90
CA LEU A 136 -5.39 4.59 6.18
C LEU A 136 -6.15 5.64 6.99
N THR A 137 -6.24 5.44 8.28
CA THR A 137 -6.84 6.38 9.24
C THR A 137 -5.85 7.47 9.64
N ASP A 138 -4.56 7.15 9.71
CA ASP A 138 -3.45 8.09 9.94
C ASP A 138 -2.33 7.84 8.91
N PRO A 139 -2.45 8.41 7.70
CA PRO A 139 -1.47 8.18 6.64
C PRO A 139 -0.05 8.63 6.98
N VAL A 140 0.10 9.73 7.72
CA VAL A 140 1.44 10.23 8.10
C VAL A 140 2.11 9.28 9.09
N LYS A 141 1.36 8.77 10.06
CA LYS A 141 1.87 7.78 11.00
C LYS A 141 2.29 6.50 10.27
N ALA A 142 1.47 6.00 9.35
CA ALA A 142 1.78 4.84 8.54
C ALA A 142 3.06 5.04 7.72
N LEU A 143 3.18 6.16 7.00
CA LEU A 143 4.38 6.46 6.22
C LEU A 143 5.63 6.61 7.09
N ASN A 144 5.52 7.13 8.31
CA ASN A 144 6.63 7.16 9.26
C ASN A 144 7.05 5.75 9.68
N GLU A 145 6.10 4.84 9.90
CA GLU A 145 6.38 3.44 10.19
C GLU A 145 7.02 2.74 8.99
N TRP A 146 6.53 2.97 7.76
CA TRP A 146 7.13 2.43 6.54
C TRP A 146 8.56 2.93 6.34
N LYS A 147 8.81 4.22 6.64
CA LYS A 147 10.14 4.81 6.64
C LYS A 147 11.07 4.16 7.68
N ARG A 148 10.57 3.83 8.86
CA ARG A 148 11.36 3.20 9.92
C ARG A 148 11.87 1.81 9.51
N VAL A 149 11.02 1.01 8.88
CA VAL A 149 11.36 -0.38 8.52
C VAL A 149 12.17 -0.49 7.22
N VAL A 150 12.16 0.53 6.38
CA VAL A 150 12.96 0.59 5.15
C VAL A 150 14.29 1.29 5.44
N ARG A 151 15.39 0.73 4.93
CA ARG A 151 16.74 1.29 5.13
C ARG A 151 16.89 2.69 4.52
N PRO A 152 17.81 3.53 5.05
CA PRO A 152 18.16 4.80 4.44
C PRO A 152 18.50 4.68 2.97
N GLY A 153 17.96 5.58 2.17
CA GLY A 153 18.04 5.55 0.71
C GLY A 153 17.15 4.52 0.04
N GLY A 154 16.44 3.65 0.77
CA GLY A 154 15.43 2.75 0.20
C GLY A 154 14.21 3.51 -0.33
N LYS A 155 13.45 2.87 -1.20
CA LYS A 155 12.23 3.45 -1.79
C LYS A 155 10.98 2.92 -1.10
N VAL A 156 9.98 3.80 -0.94
CA VAL A 156 8.59 3.42 -0.63
C VAL A 156 7.74 3.82 -1.83
N ILE A 157 7.05 2.85 -2.44
CA ILE A 157 6.31 3.01 -3.69
C ILE A 157 4.84 2.68 -3.45
N SER A 158 3.96 3.67 -3.62
CA SER A 158 2.51 3.49 -3.51
C SER A 158 1.84 3.59 -4.88
N PHE A 159 1.17 2.53 -5.29
CA PHE A 159 0.39 2.48 -6.53
C PHE A 159 -1.07 2.82 -6.26
N MET A 160 -1.55 3.90 -6.87
CA MET A 160 -2.87 4.43 -6.64
C MET A 160 -3.59 4.81 -7.95
N ARG A 161 -4.90 4.69 -7.95
CA ARG A 161 -5.77 5.34 -8.94
C ARG A 161 -6.35 6.59 -8.31
N VAL A 162 -5.86 7.76 -8.72
CA VAL A 162 -6.33 9.04 -8.20
C VAL A 162 -7.64 9.40 -8.86
N MET A 163 -8.75 9.26 -8.13
CA MET A 163 -10.09 9.56 -8.63
C MET A 163 -10.28 11.07 -8.79
N LYS A 164 -10.80 11.52 -9.91
CA LYS A 164 -11.03 12.97 -10.18
C LYS A 164 -12.25 13.54 -9.44
N THR A 165 -13.15 12.71 -8.94
CA THR A 165 -14.35 13.15 -8.23
C THR A 165 -14.78 12.12 -7.20
N GLY A 166 -15.01 12.63 -6.00
CA GLY A 166 -15.12 11.87 -4.80
C GLY A 166 -16.42 11.12 -4.57
N GLY A 167 -16.24 9.96 -3.98
CA GLY A 167 -17.15 9.47 -2.97
C GLY A 167 -16.42 9.52 -1.64
N SER A 168 -17.04 9.90 -0.56
CA SER A 168 -16.44 9.70 0.75
C SER A 168 -16.37 8.20 1.01
N SER A 169 -15.16 7.69 1.18
CA SER A 169 -14.96 6.33 1.63
C SER A 169 -14.80 6.33 3.15
N TYR A 170 -15.50 5.45 3.79
CA TYR A 170 -15.44 5.27 5.24
C TYR A 170 -15.68 3.80 5.56
N TYR A 171 -15.21 3.38 6.72
CA TYR A 171 -15.62 2.10 7.28
C TYR A 171 -16.80 2.32 8.23
N THR A 172 -17.80 1.46 8.14
CA THR A 172 -18.94 1.47 9.08
C THR A 172 -18.59 0.66 10.31
N LYS A 173 -18.92 1.20 11.50
CA LYS A 173 -18.86 0.51 12.78
C LYS A 173 -20.18 0.69 13.55
N GLU A 174 -20.38 -0.05 14.66
CA GLU A 174 -21.66 -0.06 15.40
C GLU A 174 -22.11 1.34 15.87
N ASP A 175 -21.17 2.21 16.21
CA ASP A 175 -21.42 3.54 16.80
C ASP A 175 -21.05 4.70 15.86
N GLY A 176 -20.90 4.45 14.55
CA GLY A 176 -20.63 5.51 13.57
C GLY A 176 -19.80 5.09 12.38
N GLU A 177 -19.01 6.03 11.87
CA GLU A 177 -18.16 5.88 10.68
C GLU A 177 -16.71 6.23 11.01
N ILE A 178 -15.78 5.49 10.43
CA ILE A 178 -14.36 5.81 10.46
C ILE A 178 -14.04 6.56 9.17
N ILE A 179 -13.77 7.86 9.30
CA ILE A 179 -13.49 8.71 8.14
C ILE A 179 -12.06 8.48 7.67
N LEU A 180 -11.89 8.31 6.34
CA LEU A 180 -10.58 8.15 5.71
C LEU A 180 -10.09 9.50 5.18
N PRO A 181 -8.98 10.05 5.68
CA PRO A 181 -8.48 11.37 5.31
C PRO A 181 -8.20 11.53 3.82
N LEU A 182 -7.79 10.44 3.16
CA LEU A 182 -7.40 10.43 1.74
C LEU A 182 -8.47 9.84 0.81
N SER A 183 -9.71 9.69 1.26
CA SER A 183 -10.80 9.11 0.44
C SER A 183 -11.12 9.89 -0.83
N ASN A 184 -10.85 11.20 -0.82
CA ASN A 184 -11.04 12.12 -1.95
C ASN A 184 -9.77 12.90 -2.28
N ALA A 185 -8.62 12.33 -1.97
CA ALA A 185 -7.35 12.97 -2.11
C ALA A 185 -6.98 13.24 -3.57
N THR A 186 -6.40 14.40 -3.81
CA THR A 186 -5.72 14.75 -5.04
C THR A 186 -4.31 14.17 -5.07
N ARG A 187 -3.60 14.31 -6.21
CA ARG A 187 -2.18 13.94 -6.27
C ARG A 187 -1.34 14.76 -5.30
N GLU A 188 -1.63 16.03 -5.17
CA GLU A 188 -0.98 16.96 -4.25
C GLU A 188 -1.16 16.54 -2.79
N ASP A 189 -2.33 16.03 -2.43
CA ASP A 189 -2.59 15.51 -1.08
C ASP A 189 -1.73 14.27 -0.78
N TYR A 190 -1.59 13.35 -1.72
CA TYR A 190 -0.69 12.20 -1.57
C TYR A 190 0.78 12.62 -1.46
N VAL A 191 1.24 13.56 -2.31
CA VAL A 191 2.61 14.11 -2.21
C VAL A 191 2.82 14.74 -0.85
N LYS A 192 1.85 15.53 -0.38
CA LYS A 192 1.94 16.19 0.92
C LYS A 192 2.10 15.20 2.07
N VAL A 193 1.43 14.06 2.04
CA VAL A 193 1.58 13.02 3.09
C VAL A 193 3.00 12.47 3.12
N TYR A 194 3.64 12.27 1.96
CA TYR A 194 5.05 11.87 1.90
C TYR A 194 5.98 12.96 2.42
N GLU A 195 5.72 14.25 2.07
CA GLU A 195 6.47 15.40 2.59
C GLU A 195 6.34 15.50 4.11
N ASP A 196 5.12 15.43 4.64
CA ASP A 196 4.82 15.50 6.07
C ASP A 196 5.46 14.35 6.86
N ALA A 197 5.62 13.17 6.24
CA ALA A 197 6.36 12.05 6.79
C ALA A 197 7.89 12.19 6.61
N GLY A 198 8.37 13.22 5.90
CA GLY A 198 9.79 13.53 5.75
C GLY A 198 10.53 12.63 4.76
N TYR A 199 9.87 12.17 3.70
CA TYR A 199 10.53 11.53 2.57
C TYR A 199 11.25 12.54 1.70
N GLU A 200 12.31 12.09 1.01
CA GLU A 200 13.06 12.89 0.04
C GLU A 200 12.81 12.41 -1.40
N ASN A 201 13.15 13.23 -2.38
CA ASN A 201 13.07 12.90 -3.81
C ASN A 201 11.70 12.28 -4.18
N ILE A 202 10.64 12.96 -3.79
CA ILE A 202 9.27 12.48 -4.04
C ILE A 202 8.95 12.63 -5.51
N GLU A 203 8.60 11.53 -6.17
CA GLU A 203 8.23 11.48 -7.57
C GLU A 203 6.80 10.99 -7.75
N VAL A 204 6.09 11.57 -8.72
CA VAL A 204 4.76 11.15 -9.13
C VAL A 204 4.84 10.69 -10.58
N ILE A 205 4.68 9.39 -10.80
CA ILE A 205 4.90 8.74 -12.09
C ILE A 205 3.57 8.21 -12.61
N GLU A 206 3.12 8.71 -13.75
CA GLU A 206 1.97 8.12 -14.46
C GLU A 206 2.40 6.81 -15.10
N LEU A 207 1.65 5.74 -14.80
CA LEU A 207 1.91 4.44 -15.40
C LEU A 207 1.20 4.32 -16.76
N PRO A 208 1.64 3.39 -17.62
CA PRO A 208 1.06 3.20 -18.96
C PRO A 208 -0.47 3.05 -18.93
N GLU A 209 -1.15 3.66 -19.90
CA GLU A 209 -2.62 3.61 -20.03
C GLU A 209 -3.14 2.18 -20.10
N GLU A 210 -2.37 1.29 -20.72
CA GLU A 210 -2.68 -0.13 -20.89
C GLU A 210 -2.80 -0.89 -19.56
N MET A 211 -2.24 -0.35 -18.46
CA MET A 211 -2.41 -0.88 -17.11
C MET A 211 -3.79 -0.59 -16.53
N SER A 212 -4.57 0.27 -17.18
CA SER A 212 -5.89 0.70 -16.71
C SER A 212 -6.98 0.27 -17.68
N HIS A 213 -8.12 -0.14 -17.13
CA HIS A 213 -9.33 -0.31 -17.94
C HIS A 213 -9.84 1.06 -18.40
N ALA A 214 -10.45 1.14 -19.59
CA ALA A 214 -10.90 2.39 -20.19
C ALA A 214 -11.82 3.26 -19.30
N ASP A 215 -12.53 2.64 -18.38
CA ASP A 215 -13.48 3.32 -17.48
C ASP A 215 -12.87 3.77 -16.15
N TYR A 216 -11.59 3.47 -15.89
CA TYR A 216 -10.92 3.78 -14.63
C TYR A 216 -9.79 4.80 -14.82
N PRO A 217 -9.50 5.63 -13.80
CA PRO A 217 -8.34 6.51 -13.82
C PRO A 217 -7.04 5.72 -14.02
N HIS A 218 -6.06 6.38 -14.67
CA HIS A 218 -4.73 5.80 -14.83
C HIS A 218 -4.08 5.52 -13.48
N TRP A 219 -3.30 4.46 -13.45
CA TRP A 219 -2.45 4.16 -12.32
C TRP A 219 -1.35 5.22 -12.19
N THR A 220 -1.10 5.62 -10.97
CA THR A 220 -0.04 6.56 -10.60
C THR A 220 0.82 5.91 -9.51
N ALA A 221 2.13 5.91 -9.68
CA ALA A 221 3.07 5.55 -8.64
C ALA A 221 3.55 6.80 -7.90
N PHE A 222 3.44 6.81 -6.58
CA PHE A 222 4.06 7.78 -5.70
C PHE A 222 5.30 7.12 -5.10
N VAL A 223 6.46 7.69 -5.37
CA VAL A 223 7.76 7.16 -4.94
C VAL A 223 8.39 8.16 -3.99
N GLY A 224 8.73 7.72 -2.79
CA GLY A 224 9.50 8.50 -1.84
C GLY A 224 10.76 7.76 -1.43
N VAL A 225 11.87 8.49 -1.27
CA VAL A 225 13.14 7.94 -0.81
C VAL A 225 13.28 8.19 0.68
N VAL A 226 13.65 7.15 1.44
CA VAL A 226 13.96 7.26 2.86
C VAL A 226 15.25 8.09 3.03
N PRO A 227 15.25 9.16 3.83
CA PRO A 227 16.44 9.99 4.09
C PRO A 227 17.65 9.17 4.54
N GLN A 228 18.88 9.74 4.29
CA GLN A 228 20.14 9.12 4.70
C GLN A 228 20.35 9.18 6.21
#